data_19873314e8d86379b8d907137c833cc1
#
_entry.id   19873314e8d86379b8d907137c833cc1
#
_cell.length_a   1.000
_cell.length_b   1.000
_cell.length_c   1.000
_cell.angle_alpha   90.00
_cell.angle_beta   90.00
_cell.angle_gamma   90.00
#
_symmetry.space_group_name_H-M   'P 1'
#
loop_
_entity.id
_entity.type
_entity.pdbx_description
1 polymer ?
#
loop_
_entity_poly.entity_id
_entity_poly.type
_entity_poly.pdbx_seq_one_letter_code
_entity_poly.pdbx_strand_id
1 'polypeptide(L)'
;MKKRYIFFKGLIDTLDLYTDEYVNICSKEGAECLVIDAGIIDRELIRLKAFLIKEVTAVISLNNIGMHLEFEDGLNIWDQYQIPFYNILMDHPFHYKTALDRAPEQMILLCMDRNHVEYVKRFFPNIKRVAFFPHAGIELQKKDAAYAGESCYVPIEERKIDVLYAGGLSRYAAEGLIPDLGSIREFDAFELVKNALEKLINNPELTTEHVIEQCLQEINFKINDKKLGETIAELRFLDALAVSFYREQAVRILAENGVTVTVFGVGWDRCEWESPNVVYAGVTSPAQILELMNQSKIVLNTMTWFKQGAH
;
A
#
# COMPACT_ATOMS: atom_id res chain seq x y z
N MET A 1 34.26 2.81 0.37
CA MET A 1 33.70 1.98 -0.74
C MET A 1 32.46 2.68 -1.29
N LYS A 2 32.19 2.59 -2.59
CA LYS A 2 30.97 3.13 -3.20
C LYS A 2 29.79 2.29 -2.74
N LYS A 3 28.71 2.92 -2.22
CA LYS A 3 27.49 2.22 -1.82
C LYS A 3 26.81 1.61 -3.05
N ARG A 4 26.21 0.44 -2.92
CA ARG A 4 25.57 -0.29 -4.01
C ARG A 4 24.19 -0.78 -3.55
N TYR A 5 23.16 -0.42 -4.27
CA TYR A 5 21.78 -0.74 -3.92
C TYR A 5 21.05 -1.48 -5.05
N ILE A 6 20.11 -2.33 -4.66
CA ILE A 6 19.20 -3.02 -5.57
C ILE A 6 17.78 -2.51 -5.30
N PHE A 7 17.06 -2.23 -6.37
CA PHE A 7 15.66 -1.79 -6.37
C PHE A 7 14.83 -2.67 -7.30
N PHE A 8 13.53 -2.71 -7.06
CA PHE A 8 12.57 -3.44 -7.89
C PHE A 8 11.47 -2.52 -8.42
N LYS A 9 11.04 -2.75 -9.68
CA LYS A 9 9.91 -2.09 -10.30
C LYS A 9 9.25 -2.98 -11.36
N GLY A 10 8.21 -2.47 -12.07
CA GLY A 10 7.59 -3.14 -13.21
C GLY A 10 6.33 -3.94 -12.88
N LEU A 11 5.78 -3.86 -11.66
CA LEU A 11 4.54 -4.53 -11.29
C LEU A 11 3.40 -3.55 -10.96
N ILE A 12 3.70 -2.40 -10.37
CA ILE A 12 2.70 -1.44 -9.90
C ILE A 12 3.22 -0.03 -10.17
N ASP A 13 2.61 0.67 -11.11
CA ASP A 13 3.04 1.99 -11.59
C ASP A 13 3.24 3.03 -10.48
N THR A 14 2.37 3.02 -9.45
CA THR A 14 2.51 3.94 -8.31
C THR A 14 3.78 3.65 -7.50
N LEU A 15 4.11 2.38 -7.29
CA LEU A 15 5.32 1.99 -6.57
C LEU A 15 6.57 2.28 -7.40
N ASP A 16 6.46 2.18 -8.73
CA ASP A 16 7.55 2.49 -9.66
C ASP A 16 7.99 3.96 -9.56
N LEU A 17 7.03 4.88 -9.38
CA LEU A 17 7.35 6.29 -9.15
C LEU A 17 8.19 6.51 -7.87
N TYR A 18 7.83 5.85 -6.78
CA TYR A 18 8.61 5.91 -5.53
C TYR A 18 9.98 5.27 -5.71
N THR A 19 10.05 4.13 -6.40
CA THR A 19 11.32 3.46 -6.69
C THR A 19 12.25 4.35 -7.51
N ASP A 20 11.74 5.02 -8.54
CA ASP A 20 12.52 5.93 -9.38
C ASP A 20 13.05 7.12 -8.56
N GLU A 21 12.27 7.65 -7.61
CA GLU A 21 12.71 8.72 -6.72
C GLU A 21 13.81 8.26 -5.75
N TYR A 22 13.68 7.08 -5.15
CA TYR A 22 14.75 6.50 -4.31
C TYR A 22 16.04 6.26 -5.10
N VAL A 23 15.94 5.74 -6.33
CA VAL A 23 17.08 5.55 -7.22
C VAL A 23 17.76 6.89 -7.55
N ASN A 24 16.97 7.92 -7.86
CA ASN A 24 17.46 9.26 -8.15
C ASN A 24 18.23 9.84 -6.95
N ILE A 25 17.68 9.78 -5.74
CA ILE A 25 18.30 10.25 -4.50
C ILE A 25 19.61 9.50 -4.26
N CYS A 26 19.59 8.17 -4.29
CA CYS A 26 20.79 7.36 -4.06
C CYS A 26 21.89 7.62 -5.10
N SER A 27 21.50 7.81 -6.37
CA SER A 27 22.43 8.10 -7.46
C SER A 27 23.07 9.47 -7.33
N LYS A 28 22.31 10.49 -6.91
CA LYS A 28 22.83 11.85 -6.61
C LYS A 28 23.87 11.81 -5.48
N GLU A 29 23.70 10.91 -4.51
CA GLU A 29 24.67 10.67 -3.43
C GLU A 29 25.86 9.79 -3.87
N GLY A 30 25.98 9.48 -5.16
CA GLY A 30 27.10 8.75 -5.74
C GLY A 30 27.01 7.23 -5.59
N ALA A 31 25.89 6.67 -5.18
CA ALA A 31 25.71 5.22 -5.12
C ALA A 31 25.60 4.61 -6.54
N GLU A 32 25.91 3.31 -6.62
CA GLU A 32 25.61 2.48 -7.80
C GLU A 32 24.27 1.77 -7.56
N CYS A 33 23.29 1.99 -8.44
CA CYS A 33 21.96 1.43 -8.30
C CYS A 33 21.68 0.43 -9.41
N LEU A 34 21.24 -0.79 -9.06
CA LEU A 34 20.68 -1.77 -9.96
C LEU A 34 19.16 -1.74 -9.81
N VAL A 35 18.44 -1.47 -10.88
CA VAL A 35 16.99 -1.57 -10.93
C VAL A 35 16.62 -2.84 -11.69
N ILE A 36 15.85 -3.70 -11.04
CA ILE A 36 15.34 -4.98 -11.54
C ILE A 36 13.89 -4.80 -11.94
N ASP A 37 13.57 -5.20 -13.16
CA ASP A 37 12.17 -5.29 -13.61
C ASP A 37 11.57 -6.63 -13.15
N ALA A 38 10.69 -6.56 -12.16
CA ALA A 38 10.06 -7.74 -11.58
C ALA A 38 9.05 -8.41 -12.53
N GLY A 39 8.57 -7.70 -13.55
CA GLY A 39 7.69 -8.25 -14.60
C GLY A 39 8.41 -9.22 -15.55
N ILE A 40 9.75 -9.15 -15.60
CA ILE A 40 10.60 -10.01 -16.45
C ILE A 40 11.75 -10.62 -15.65
N ILE A 41 11.49 -10.99 -14.40
CA ILE A 41 12.50 -11.38 -13.41
C ILE A 41 13.47 -12.44 -13.92
N ASP A 42 13.02 -13.45 -14.65
CA ASP A 42 13.88 -14.52 -15.19
C ASP A 42 15.01 -13.98 -16.08
N ARG A 43 14.76 -12.93 -16.83
CA ARG A 43 15.75 -12.25 -17.67
C ARG A 43 16.71 -11.38 -16.85
N GLU A 44 16.20 -10.80 -15.77
CA GLU A 44 16.93 -9.92 -14.87
C GLU A 44 17.89 -10.69 -13.94
N LEU A 45 17.69 -11.99 -13.69
CA LEU A 45 18.55 -12.79 -12.83
C LEU A 45 20.02 -12.79 -13.30
N ILE A 46 20.30 -12.69 -14.59
CA ILE A 46 21.67 -12.59 -15.13
C ILE A 46 22.32 -11.28 -14.65
N ARG A 47 21.59 -10.17 -14.74
CA ARG A 47 22.08 -8.85 -14.29
C ARG A 47 22.26 -8.84 -12.77
N LEU A 48 21.34 -9.46 -12.03
CA LEU A 48 21.41 -9.61 -10.59
C LEU A 48 22.66 -10.42 -10.19
N LYS A 49 22.88 -11.60 -10.79
CA LYS A 49 24.08 -12.43 -10.53
C LYS A 49 25.38 -11.65 -10.79
N ALA A 50 25.45 -10.91 -11.89
CA ALA A 50 26.62 -10.08 -12.19
C ALA A 50 26.84 -8.94 -11.17
N PHE A 51 25.74 -8.36 -10.68
CA PHE A 51 25.81 -7.30 -9.67
C PHE A 51 26.26 -7.86 -8.30
N LEU A 52 25.86 -9.06 -7.94
CA LEU A 52 26.21 -9.74 -6.67
C LEU A 52 27.68 -10.19 -6.58
N ILE A 53 28.48 -10.12 -7.65
CA ILE A 53 29.93 -10.41 -7.60
C ILE A 53 30.67 -9.45 -6.65
N LYS A 54 30.17 -8.23 -6.50
CA LYS A 54 30.69 -7.23 -5.56
C LYS A 54 29.70 -7.04 -4.42
N GLU A 55 30.23 -6.65 -3.25
CA GLU A 55 29.42 -6.36 -2.08
C GLU A 55 28.28 -5.39 -2.39
N VAL A 56 27.08 -5.75 -1.96
CA VAL A 56 25.84 -4.95 -2.05
C VAL A 56 25.52 -4.40 -0.67
N THR A 57 25.26 -3.11 -0.59
CA THR A 57 24.97 -2.43 0.68
C THR A 57 23.60 -2.81 1.21
N ALA A 58 22.59 -2.81 0.35
CA ALA A 58 21.22 -3.20 0.70
C ALA A 58 20.34 -3.38 -0.54
N VAL A 59 19.23 -4.07 -0.34
CA VAL A 59 18.05 -4.04 -1.20
C VAL A 59 17.05 -3.07 -0.60
N ILE A 60 16.37 -2.27 -1.43
CA ILE A 60 15.26 -1.41 -1.03
C ILE A 60 14.07 -1.77 -1.92
N SER A 61 13.02 -2.26 -1.33
CA SER A 61 11.84 -2.74 -2.04
C SER A 61 10.55 -2.23 -1.41
N LEU A 62 9.52 -2.17 -2.23
CA LEU A 62 8.15 -1.79 -1.84
C LEU A 62 7.25 -3.03 -1.92
N ASN A 63 6.36 -3.20 -0.95
CA ASN A 63 5.33 -4.23 -0.92
C ASN A 63 5.83 -5.65 -1.28
N ASN A 64 6.94 -6.06 -0.69
CA ASN A 64 7.54 -7.41 -0.82
C ASN A 64 8.05 -7.78 -2.22
N ILE A 65 8.15 -6.85 -3.17
CA ILE A 65 8.64 -7.15 -4.53
C ILE A 65 10.09 -7.66 -4.43
N GLY A 66 10.36 -8.82 -5.02
CA GLY A 66 11.69 -9.45 -5.00
C GLY A 66 12.11 -10.08 -3.67
N MET A 67 11.24 -10.10 -2.64
CA MET A 67 11.60 -10.63 -1.30
C MET A 67 11.92 -12.13 -1.31
N HIS A 68 11.22 -12.90 -2.14
CA HIS A 68 11.35 -14.37 -2.21
C HIS A 68 12.15 -14.85 -3.41
N LEU A 69 13.18 -14.08 -3.84
CA LEU A 69 14.04 -14.55 -4.91
C LEU A 69 14.97 -15.66 -4.42
N GLU A 70 15.03 -16.71 -5.22
CA GLU A 70 15.84 -17.90 -4.99
C GLU A 70 16.68 -18.20 -6.24
N PHE A 71 17.86 -18.76 -6.05
CA PHE A 71 18.59 -19.39 -7.14
C PHE A 71 18.22 -20.88 -7.23
N GLU A 72 18.95 -21.63 -8.05
CA GLU A 72 18.68 -23.05 -8.33
C GLU A 72 18.76 -23.96 -7.09
N ASP A 73 19.44 -23.53 -6.02
CA ASP A 73 19.56 -24.21 -4.75
C ASP A 73 18.34 -24.07 -3.82
N GLY A 74 17.37 -23.24 -4.19
CA GLY A 74 16.15 -22.99 -3.40
C GLY A 74 16.40 -22.18 -2.13
N LEU A 75 17.58 -21.55 -1.99
CA LEU A 75 17.87 -20.65 -0.88
C LEU A 75 17.52 -19.21 -1.24
N ASN A 76 16.96 -18.49 -0.26
CA ASN A 76 16.69 -17.07 -0.45
C ASN A 76 17.99 -16.30 -0.69
N ILE A 77 18.05 -15.53 -1.78
CA ILE A 77 19.25 -14.82 -2.22
C ILE A 77 19.75 -13.85 -1.14
N TRP A 78 18.85 -13.14 -0.48
CA TRP A 78 19.20 -12.12 0.51
C TRP A 78 19.84 -12.73 1.75
N ASP A 79 19.37 -13.88 2.18
CA ASP A 79 19.95 -14.63 3.29
C ASP A 79 21.30 -15.28 2.89
N GLN A 80 21.38 -15.86 1.69
CA GLN A 80 22.60 -16.48 1.18
C GLN A 80 23.76 -15.48 1.08
N TYR A 81 23.47 -14.27 0.59
CA TYR A 81 24.49 -13.21 0.44
C TYR A 81 24.56 -12.26 1.65
N GLN A 82 23.80 -12.51 2.71
CA GLN A 82 23.72 -11.68 3.92
C GLN A 82 23.45 -10.19 3.61
N ILE A 83 22.59 -9.92 2.62
CA ILE A 83 22.26 -8.56 2.17
C ILE A 83 21.02 -8.07 2.93
N PRO A 84 21.11 -6.93 3.63
CA PRO A 84 19.95 -6.30 4.27
C PRO A 84 18.85 -6.01 3.24
N PHE A 85 17.63 -6.52 3.48
CA PHE A 85 16.46 -6.33 2.63
C PHE A 85 15.49 -5.36 3.33
N TYR A 86 15.52 -4.09 2.94
CA TYR A 86 14.57 -3.09 3.42
C TYR A 86 13.27 -3.22 2.64
N ASN A 87 12.23 -3.66 3.30
CA ASN A 87 10.89 -3.82 2.76
C ASN A 87 9.97 -2.72 3.30
N ILE A 88 9.56 -1.80 2.45
CA ILE A 88 8.66 -0.70 2.79
C ILE A 88 7.23 -1.13 2.43
N LEU A 89 6.40 -1.40 3.44
CA LEU A 89 5.00 -1.76 3.24
C LEU A 89 4.14 -0.51 3.13
N MET A 90 3.52 -0.34 1.97
CA MET A 90 2.57 0.74 1.68
C MET A 90 1.15 0.40 2.13
N ASP A 91 0.88 -0.90 2.40
CA ASP A 91 -0.41 -1.41 2.84
C ASP A 91 -0.30 -2.11 4.20
N HIS A 92 -1.46 -2.49 4.78
CA HIS A 92 -1.47 -3.19 6.06
C HIS A 92 -0.82 -4.59 5.94
N PRO A 93 0.03 -5.00 6.91
CA PRO A 93 0.75 -6.29 6.88
C PRO A 93 -0.14 -7.53 6.72
N PHE A 94 -1.40 -7.49 7.16
CA PHE A 94 -2.30 -8.65 7.02
C PHE A 94 -2.58 -9.03 5.55
N HIS A 95 -2.45 -8.08 4.61
CA HIS A 95 -2.58 -8.39 3.19
C HIS A 95 -1.47 -9.33 2.69
N TYR A 96 -0.35 -9.35 3.38
CA TYR A 96 0.86 -10.07 2.99
C TYR A 96 1.20 -11.24 3.92
N LYS A 97 0.22 -11.77 4.67
CA LYS A 97 0.43 -12.82 5.68
C LYS A 97 1.31 -13.97 5.17
N THR A 98 0.94 -14.57 4.06
CA THR A 98 1.69 -15.71 3.48
C THR A 98 3.13 -15.35 3.09
N ALA A 99 3.35 -14.15 2.58
CA ALA A 99 4.67 -13.69 2.19
C ALA A 99 5.54 -13.39 3.42
N LEU A 100 4.98 -12.69 4.41
CA LEU A 100 5.70 -12.28 5.62
C LEU A 100 5.99 -13.46 6.56
N ASP A 101 5.17 -14.52 6.56
CA ASP A 101 5.46 -15.76 7.30
C ASP A 101 6.75 -16.44 6.83
N ARG A 102 7.16 -16.20 5.59
CA ARG A 102 8.40 -16.74 4.97
C ARG A 102 9.43 -15.65 4.69
N ALA A 103 9.37 -14.56 5.44
CA ALA A 103 10.30 -13.45 5.27
C ALA A 103 11.76 -13.89 5.46
N PRO A 104 12.71 -13.38 4.66
CA PRO A 104 14.12 -13.68 4.82
C PRO A 104 14.65 -13.13 6.16
N GLU A 105 15.67 -13.78 6.73
CA GLU A 105 16.29 -13.37 8.01
C GLU A 105 16.90 -11.96 7.94
N GLN A 106 17.36 -11.56 6.76
CA GLN A 106 17.97 -10.26 6.53
C GLN A 106 16.96 -9.13 6.37
N MET A 107 15.63 -9.41 6.44
CA MET A 107 14.61 -8.40 6.26
C MET A 107 14.57 -7.38 7.40
N ILE A 108 14.41 -6.13 7.00
CA ILE A 108 14.07 -4.98 7.83
C ILE A 108 12.74 -4.44 7.32
N LEU A 109 11.68 -4.64 8.07
CA LEU A 109 10.33 -4.23 7.68
C LEU A 109 10.06 -2.79 8.12
N LEU A 110 9.66 -1.96 7.17
CA LEU A 110 9.31 -0.56 7.40
C LEU A 110 7.81 -0.37 7.15
N CYS A 111 7.09 0.04 8.19
CA CYS A 111 5.64 0.20 8.16
C CYS A 111 5.28 1.69 8.22
N MET A 112 4.28 2.08 7.42
CA MET A 112 3.79 3.47 7.33
C MET A 112 2.90 3.88 8.51
N ASP A 113 2.51 2.95 9.36
CA ASP A 113 1.66 3.18 10.52
C ASP A 113 2.23 2.50 11.77
N ARG A 114 2.10 3.14 12.95
CA ARG A 114 2.57 2.57 14.21
C ARG A 114 1.76 1.35 14.63
N ASN A 115 0.46 1.31 14.32
CA ASN A 115 -0.36 0.12 14.56
C ASN A 115 0.13 -1.07 13.73
N HIS A 116 0.59 -0.83 12.50
CA HIS A 116 1.18 -1.88 11.66
C HIS A 116 2.47 -2.45 12.27
N VAL A 117 3.29 -1.61 12.91
CA VAL A 117 4.48 -2.07 13.64
C VAL A 117 4.09 -3.00 14.79
N GLU A 118 3.09 -2.61 15.60
CA GLU A 118 2.62 -3.45 16.70
C GLU A 118 1.95 -4.74 16.21
N TYR A 119 1.20 -4.67 15.10
CA TYR A 119 0.64 -5.84 14.44
C TYR A 119 1.74 -6.83 14.01
N VAL A 120 2.81 -6.33 13.38
CA VAL A 120 3.94 -7.19 12.95
C VAL A 120 4.62 -7.83 14.17
N LYS A 121 4.90 -7.08 15.21
CA LYS A 121 5.53 -7.61 16.44
C LYS A 121 4.71 -8.75 17.06
N ARG A 122 3.38 -8.65 17.01
CA ARG A 122 2.48 -9.66 17.59
C ARG A 122 2.33 -10.89 16.70
N PHE A 123 2.09 -10.69 15.39
CA PHE A 123 1.65 -11.75 14.49
C PHE A 123 2.75 -12.34 13.59
N PHE A 124 3.94 -11.72 13.56
CA PHE A 124 5.08 -12.19 12.75
C PHE A 124 6.37 -12.28 13.59
N PRO A 125 6.44 -13.24 14.53
CA PRO A 125 7.60 -13.36 15.43
C PRO A 125 8.91 -13.73 14.72
N ASN A 126 8.84 -14.19 13.47
CA ASN A 126 9.98 -14.41 12.60
C ASN A 126 10.65 -13.09 12.14
N ILE A 127 9.93 -11.97 12.11
CA ILE A 127 10.44 -10.67 11.69
C ILE A 127 11.04 -9.94 12.89
N LYS A 128 12.37 -9.95 12.98
CA LYS A 128 13.09 -9.40 14.14
C LYS A 128 13.28 -7.88 14.09
N ARG A 129 13.25 -7.30 12.89
CA ARG A 129 13.53 -5.87 12.65
C ARG A 129 12.34 -5.22 11.98
N VAL A 130 11.56 -4.47 12.73
CA VAL A 130 10.42 -3.70 12.23
C VAL A 130 10.48 -2.29 12.81
N ALA A 131 10.18 -1.29 11.98
CA ALA A 131 10.18 0.11 12.40
C ALA A 131 9.06 0.89 11.70
N PHE A 132 8.63 1.98 12.35
CA PHE A 132 7.79 3.00 11.73
C PHE A 132 8.63 3.82 10.75
N PHE A 133 8.13 3.97 9.54
CA PHE A 133 8.74 4.79 8.49
C PHE A 133 7.65 5.65 7.87
N PRO A 134 7.64 6.97 8.12
CA PRO A 134 6.58 7.84 7.64
C PRO A 134 6.58 7.90 6.12
N HIS A 135 5.40 7.97 5.54
CA HIS A 135 5.22 8.12 4.11
C HIS A 135 5.83 9.45 3.64
N ALA A 136 6.55 9.40 2.53
CA ALA A 136 7.08 10.58 1.86
C ALA A 136 6.26 10.88 0.59
N GLY A 137 6.23 12.12 0.19
CA GLY A 137 5.67 12.54 -1.10
C GLY A 137 6.70 12.43 -2.22
N ILE A 138 6.22 12.49 -3.46
CA ILE A 138 7.04 12.59 -4.66
C ILE A 138 7.05 14.06 -5.08
N GLU A 139 8.24 14.60 -5.36
CA GLU A 139 8.36 15.96 -5.82
C GLU A 139 7.91 16.07 -7.29
N LEU A 140 7.02 17.02 -7.56
CA LEU A 140 6.60 17.32 -8.92
C LEU A 140 7.72 18.07 -9.64
N GLN A 141 8.30 17.44 -10.67
CA GLN A 141 9.39 18.03 -11.45
C GLN A 141 8.87 18.62 -12.76
N LYS A 142 9.42 19.77 -13.16
CA LYS A 142 9.20 20.31 -14.51
C LYS A 142 9.83 19.38 -15.55
N LYS A 143 9.06 19.05 -16.58
CA LYS A 143 9.50 18.15 -17.68
C LYS A 143 10.56 18.76 -18.58
N ASP A 144 10.70 20.11 -18.62
CA ASP A 144 11.67 20.82 -19.45
C ASP A 144 12.95 21.15 -18.69
N ALA A 145 14.06 20.60 -19.16
CA ALA A 145 15.40 20.86 -18.62
C ALA A 145 15.79 22.36 -18.63
N ALA A 146 15.16 23.19 -19.50
CA ALA A 146 15.36 24.64 -19.54
C ALA A 146 14.86 25.37 -18.29
N TYR A 147 13.98 24.74 -17.50
CA TYR A 147 13.36 25.30 -16.30
C TYR A 147 13.72 24.54 -15.02
N ALA A 148 14.81 23.78 -15.05
CA ALA A 148 15.28 23.06 -13.87
C ALA A 148 15.54 24.03 -12.71
N GLY A 149 14.78 23.89 -11.63
CA GLY A 149 14.84 24.76 -10.45
C GLY A 149 13.72 25.80 -10.33
N GLU A 150 12.82 25.95 -11.32
CA GLU A 150 11.60 26.73 -11.16
C GLU A 150 10.48 25.89 -10.52
N SER A 151 9.68 26.52 -9.66
CA SER A 151 8.51 25.87 -9.04
C SER A 151 7.50 25.43 -10.10
N CYS A 152 7.02 24.19 -9.99
CA CYS A 152 5.87 23.70 -10.77
C CYS A 152 4.54 24.14 -10.17
N TYR A 153 4.57 24.89 -9.07
CA TYR A 153 3.38 25.29 -8.34
C TYR A 153 2.44 26.17 -9.18
N VAL A 154 1.19 25.74 -9.26
CA VAL A 154 0.11 26.51 -9.88
C VAL A 154 -0.61 27.30 -8.78
N PRO A 155 -0.70 28.64 -8.86
CA PRO A 155 -1.44 29.45 -7.90
C PRO A 155 -2.89 28.99 -7.78
N ILE A 156 -3.44 29.04 -6.57
CA ILE A 156 -4.77 28.46 -6.28
C ILE A 156 -5.88 29.10 -7.14
N GLU A 157 -5.73 30.37 -7.49
CA GLU A 157 -6.67 31.14 -8.33
C GLU A 157 -6.70 30.65 -9.78
N GLU A 158 -5.62 30.01 -10.24
CA GLU A 158 -5.47 29.50 -11.61
C GLU A 158 -5.88 28.02 -11.72
N ARG A 159 -6.11 27.35 -10.57
CA ARG A 159 -6.45 25.94 -10.55
C ARG A 159 -7.88 25.70 -10.99
N LYS A 160 -8.07 24.76 -11.92
CA LYS A 160 -9.33 24.49 -12.61
C LYS A 160 -10.23 23.46 -11.93
N ILE A 161 -9.66 22.62 -11.07
CA ILE A 161 -10.37 21.54 -10.37
C ILE A 161 -10.66 22.01 -8.95
N ASP A 162 -11.94 22.05 -8.56
CA ASP A 162 -12.31 22.48 -7.21
C ASP A 162 -11.87 21.44 -6.17
N VAL A 163 -12.33 20.21 -6.31
CA VAL A 163 -11.94 19.09 -5.46
C VAL A 163 -11.55 17.90 -6.33
N LEU A 164 -10.36 17.37 -6.15
CA LEU A 164 -9.89 16.13 -6.77
C LEU A 164 -9.92 15.00 -5.76
N TYR A 165 -10.50 13.88 -6.14
CA TYR A 165 -10.32 12.60 -5.48
C TYR A 165 -9.64 11.60 -6.43
N ALA A 166 -8.49 11.06 -6.03
CA ALA A 166 -7.75 10.05 -6.79
C ALA A 166 -7.65 8.76 -5.99
N GLY A 167 -8.49 7.79 -6.32
CA GLY A 167 -8.52 6.49 -5.67
C GLY A 167 -9.73 5.66 -6.08
N GLY A 168 -9.56 4.35 -6.24
CA GLY A 168 -10.64 3.44 -6.62
C GLY A 168 -11.59 3.11 -5.47
N LEU A 169 -12.78 2.64 -5.80
CA LEU A 169 -13.69 1.99 -4.86
C LEU A 169 -13.35 0.50 -4.78
N SER A 170 -12.67 0.12 -3.69
CA SER A 170 -12.16 -1.24 -3.50
C SER A 170 -13.24 -2.27 -3.18
N ARG A 171 -14.52 -1.89 -2.95
CA ARG A 171 -15.59 -2.85 -2.64
C ARG A 171 -15.74 -3.92 -3.72
N TYR A 172 -15.55 -3.54 -4.97
CA TYR A 172 -15.62 -4.48 -6.09
C TYR A 172 -14.38 -5.39 -6.20
N ALA A 173 -13.22 -4.90 -5.74
CA ALA A 173 -12.03 -5.74 -5.59
C ALA A 173 -12.14 -6.65 -4.35
N ALA A 174 -12.85 -6.21 -3.32
CA ALA A 174 -13.10 -7.00 -2.11
C ALA A 174 -13.92 -8.26 -2.38
N GLU A 175 -14.80 -8.25 -3.38
CA GLU A 175 -15.59 -9.43 -3.78
C GLU A 175 -14.71 -10.65 -4.07
N GLY A 176 -13.57 -10.44 -4.75
CA GLY A 176 -12.58 -11.50 -5.01
C GLY A 176 -11.77 -11.95 -3.79
N LEU A 177 -11.85 -11.23 -2.67
CA LEU A 177 -11.18 -11.56 -1.42
C LEU A 177 -12.09 -12.21 -0.39
N ILE A 178 -13.40 -12.26 -0.63
CA ILE A 178 -14.36 -12.87 0.30
C ILE A 178 -14.15 -14.39 0.27
N PRO A 179 -13.76 -15.01 1.40
CA PRO A 179 -13.63 -16.46 1.49
C PRO A 179 -15.01 -17.13 1.47
N ASP A 180 -15.04 -18.45 1.33
CA ASP A 180 -16.25 -19.22 1.61
C ASP A 180 -16.54 -19.20 3.12
N LEU A 181 -17.32 -18.19 3.57
CA LEU A 181 -17.69 -18.04 4.97
C LEU A 181 -18.43 -19.28 5.51
N GLY A 182 -19.15 -20.01 4.65
CA GLY A 182 -19.82 -21.23 5.01
C GLY A 182 -18.86 -22.40 5.31
N SER A 183 -17.61 -22.31 4.91
CA SER A 183 -16.57 -23.31 5.23
C SER A 183 -15.98 -23.14 6.63
N ILE A 184 -16.09 -21.97 7.24
CA ILE A 184 -15.63 -21.67 8.60
C ILE A 184 -16.63 -22.31 9.57
N ARG A 185 -16.18 -23.32 10.32
CA ARG A 185 -17.02 -24.12 11.23
C ARG A 185 -16.85 -23.78 12.71
N GLU A 186 -15.82 -23.03 13.04
CA GLU A 186 -15.43 -22.74 14.42
C GLU A 186 -16.37 -21.72 15.08
N PHE A 187 -16.98 -20.85 14.31
CA PHE A 187 -17.94 -19.81 14.75
C PHE A 187 -18.88 -19.44 13.60
N ASP A 188 -19.94 -18.69 13.90
CA ASP A 188 -20.80 -18.11 12.87
C ASP A 188 -20.09 -16.95 12.16
N ALA A 189 -19.45 -17.29 11.02
CA ALA A 189 -18.66 -16.32 10.26
C ALA A 189 -19.52 -15.22 9.61
N PHE A 190 -20.77 -15.52 9.23
CA PHE A 190 -21.67 -14.52 8.65
C PHE A 190 -22.07 -13.47 9.67
N GLU A 191 -22.45 -13.89 10.89
CA GLU A 191 -22.81 -12.95 11.95
C GLU A 191 -21.59 -12.15 12.43
N LEU A 192 -20.42 -12.78 12.54
CA LEU A 192 -19.17 -12.09 12.87
C LEU A 192 -18.82 -11.00 11.84
N VAL A 193 -18.87 -11.32 10.55
CA VAL A 193 -18.59 -10.39 9.44
C VAL A 193 -19.55 -9.22 9.45
N LYS A 194 -20.86 -9.47 9.63
CA LYS A 194 -21.89 -8.44 9.74
C LYS A 194 -21.61 -7.48 10.90
N ASN A 195 -21.36 -8.02 12.09
CA ASN A 195 -21.09 -7.23 13.29
C ASN A 195 -19.77 -6.44 13.17
N ALA A 196 -18.73 -7.05 12.60
CA ALA A 196 -17.45 -6.41 12.37
C ALA A 196 -17.59 -5.25 11.37
N LEU A 197 -18.28 -5.46 10.25
CA LEU A 197 -18.50 -4.40 9.26
C LEU A 197 -19.31 -3.24 9.84
N GLU A 198 -20.38 -3.53 10.60
CA GLU A 198 -21.18 -2.51 11.29
C GLU A 198 -20.32 -1.67 12.25
N LYS A 199 -19.46 -2.31 13.05
CA LYS A 199 -18.53 -1.60 13.93
C LYS A 199 -17.56 -0.73 13.16
N LEU A 200 -16.97 -1.23 12.08
CA LEU A 200 -16.00 -0.49 11.26
C LEU A 200 -16.63 0.74 10.59
N ILE A 201 -17.83 0.62 10.02
CA ILE A 201 -18.48 1.75 9.33
C ILE A 201 -19.04 2.81 10.29
N ASN A 202 -19.29 2.47 11.56
CA ASN A 202 -19.75 3.40 12.57
C ASN A 202 -18.63 4.01 13.41
N ASN A 203 -17.41 3.46 13.34
CA ASN A 203 -16.28 3.90 14.16
C ASN A 203 -15.00 3.98 13.33
N PRO A 204 -14.76 5.10 12.64
CA PRO A 204 -13.59 5.26 11.76
C PRO A 204 -12.24 5.14 12.48
N GLU A 205 -12.22 5.27 13.81
CA GLU A 205 -11.00 5.15 14.64
C GLU A 205 -10.56 3.70 14.87
N LEU A 206 -11.47 2.72 14.67
CA LEU A 206 -11.14 1.31 14.92
C LEU A 206 -10.39 0.71 13.74
N THR A 207 -9.41 -0.14 14.05
CA THR A 207 -8.69 -0.94 13.04
C THR A 207 -9.41 -2.27 12.79
N THR A 208 -9.27 -2.80 11.60
CA THR A 208 -9.95 -4.04 11.19
C THR A 208 -9.55 -5.22 12.07
N GLU A 209 -8.26 -5.37 12.40
CA GLU A 209 -7.75 -6.43 13.26
C GLU A 209 -8.31 -6.34 14.68
N HIS A 210 -8.42 -5.12 15.21
CA HIS A 210 -8.99 -4.92 16.56
C HIS A 210 -10.47 -5.28 16.60
N VAL A 211 -11.23 -4.89 15.59
CA VAL A 211 -12.67 -5.20 15.51
C VAL A 211 -12.91 -6.69 15.36
N ILE A 212 -12.13 -7.40 14.54
CA ILE A 212 -12.25 -8.87 14.39
C ILE A 212 -11.97 -9.54 15.73
N GLU A 213 -10.88 -9.15 16.42
CA GLU A 213 -10.55 -9.72 17.73
C GLU A 213 -11.66 -9.43 18.75
N GLN A 214 -12.19 -8.21 18.80
CA GLN A 214 -13.30 -7.84 19.66
C GLN A 214 -14.57 -8.68 19.40
N CYS A 215 -14.95 -8.85 18.14
CA CYS A 215 -16.11 -9.68 17.79
C CYS A 215 -15.94 -11.16 18.21
N LEU A 216 -14.74 -11.71 18.08
CA LEU A 216 -14.44 -13.06 18.57
C LEU A 216 -14.52 -13.16 20.10
N GLN A 217 -14.07 -12.14 20.83
CA GLN A 217 -14.18 -12.07 22.28
C GLN A 217 -15.64 -11.97 22.73
N GLU A 218 -16.48 -11.20 22.07
CA GLU A 218 -17.92 -11.04 22.37
C GLU A 218 -18.71 -12.34 22.26
N ILE A 219 -18.32 -13.22 21.36
CA ILE A 219 -18.89 -14.58 21.26
C ILE A 219 -18.17 -15.60 22.15
N ASN A 220 -17.27 -15.14 23.03
CA ASN A 220 -16.46 -15.97 23.94
C ASN A 220 -15.60 -17.03 23.19
N PHE A 221 -15.20 -16.77 21.95
CA PHE A 221 -14.36 -17.65 21.18
C PHE A 221 -12.89 -17.51 21.59
N LYS A 222 -12.31 -18.58 22.14
CA LYS A 222 -10.89 -18.58 22.55
C LYS A 222 -9.99 -18.90 21.37
N ILE A 223 -9.10 -17.99 21.04
CA ILE A 223 -8.18 -18.09 19.92
C ILE A 223 -6.77 -17.66 20.35
N ASN A 224 -5.74 -18.35 19.85
CA ASN A 224 -4.35 -17.91 20.07
C ASN A 224 -3.90 -16.94 18.95
N ASP A 225 -2.82 -16.23 19.18
CA ASP A 225 -2.34 -15.19 18.25
C ASP A 225 -2.04 -15.73 16.84
N LYS A 226 -1.51 -16.94 16.71
CA LYS A 226 -1.27 -17.55 15.41
C LYS A 226 -2.56 -17.69 14.61
N LYS A 227 -3.57 -18.35 15.19
CA LYS A 227 -4.87 -18.56 14.53
C LYS A 227 -5.62 -17.25 14.35
N LEU A 228 -5.52 -16.31 15.31
CA LEU A 228 -6.08 -14.97 15.17
C LEU A 228 -5.49 -14.22 13.97
N GLY A 229 -4.17 -14.23 13.80
CA GLY A 229 -3.52 -13.62 12.65
C GLY A 229 -3.91 -14.24 11.30
N GLU A 230 -4.13 -15.57 11.26
CA GLU A 230 -4.68 -16.28 10.10
C GLU A 230 -6.11 -15.81 9.80
N THR A 231 -6.98 -15.76 10.84
CA THR A 231 -8.37 -15.31 10.71
C THR A 231 -8.47 -13.86 10.25
N ILE A 232 -7.65 -12.95 10.81
CA ILE A 232 -7.60 -11.55 10.37
C ILE A 232 -7.20 -11.46 8.90
N ALA A 233 -6.18 -12.21 8.47
CA ALA A 233 -5.74 -12.21 7.08
C ALA A 233 -6.80 -12.79 6.12
N GLU A 234 -7.57 -13.76 6.56
CA GLU A 234 -8.70 -14.34 5.81
C GLU A 234 -9.86 -13.35 5.67
N LEU A 235 -10.16 -12.60 6.73
CA LEU A 235 -11.24 -11.61 6.78
C LEU A 235 -10.80 -10.19 6.36
N ARG A 236 -9.62 -10.03 5.76
CA ARG A 236 -9.08 -8.71 5.33
C ARG A 236 -9.95 -7.95 4.35
N PHE A 237 -10.88 -8.62 3.66
CA PHE A 237 -11.86 -7.96 2.78
C PHE A 237 -12.75 -6.97 3.52
N LEU A 238 -12.95 -7.12 4.84
CA LEU A 238 -13.66 -6.17 5.70
C LEU A 238 -13.02 -4.77 5.65
N ASP A 239 -11.69 -4.72 5.64
CA ASP A 239 -10.96 -3.47 5.50
C ASP A 239 -11.28 -2.78 4.16
N ALA A 240 -11.21 -3.51 3.05
CA ALA A 240 -11.53 -2.98 1.73
C ALA A 240 -12.98 -2.48 1.63
N LEU A 241 -13.94 -3.16 2.28
CA LEU A 241 -15.33 -2.72 2.33
C LEU A 241 -15.49 -1.43 3.15
N ALA A 242 -14.90 -1.38 4.35
CA ALA A 242 -14.97 -0.19 5.21
C ALA A 242 -14.29 1.02 4.56
N VAL A 243 -13.12 0.83 3.97
CA VAL A 243 -12.40 1.88 3.22
C VAL A 243 -13.26 2.41 2.07
N SER A 244 -13.88 1.52 1.30
CA SER A 244 -14.74 1.92 0.18
C SER A 244 -15.97 2.68 0.64
N PHE A 245 -16.58 2.29 1.76
CA PHE A 245 -17.69 3.01 2.36
C PHE A 245 -17.29 4.46 2.69
N TYR A 246 -16.19 4.69 3.38
CA TYR A 246 -15.74 6.03 3.74
C TYR A 246 -15.34 6.87 2.53
N ARG A 247 -14.72 6.28 1.52
CA ARG A 247 -14.40 6.94 0.25
C ARG A 247 -15.66 7.45 -0.45
N GLU A 248 -16.64 6.58 -0.60
CA GLU A 248 -17.91 6.90 -1.23
C GLU A 248 -18.67 7.96 -0.45
N GLN A 249 -18.76 7.82 0.88
CA GLN A 249 -19.44 8.79 1.73
C GLN A 249 -18.80 10.18 1.68
N ALA A 250 -17.47 10.27 1.68
CA ALA A 250 -16.78 11.55 1.62
C ALA A 250 -17.09 12.31 0.30
N VAL A 251 -17.04 11.62 -0.84
CA VAL A 251 -17.39 12.20 -2.14
C VAL A 251 -18.87 12.56 -2.20
N ARG A 252 -19.74 11.68 -1.71
CA ARG A 252 -21.20 11.88 -1.71
C ARG A 252 -21.60 13.08 -0.89
N ILE A 253 -21.10 13.20 0.35
CA ILE A 253 -21.45 14.34 1.24
C ILE A 253 -21.03 15.66 0.60
N LEU A 254 -19.85 15.75 -0.01
CA LEU A 254 -19.40 16.95 -0.70
C LEU A 254 -20.33 17.28 -1.87
N ALA A 255 -20.66 16.31 -2.69
CA ALA A 255 -21.52 16.48 -3.86
C ALA A 255 -22.96 16.88 -3.50
N GLU A 256 -23.55 16.29 -2.45
CA GLU A 256 -24.87 16.62 -1.91
C GLU A 256 -24.92 18.06 -1.35
N ASN A 257 -23.79 18.60 -0.92
CA ASN A 257 -23.65 19.98 -0.46
C ASN A 257 -23.22 20.96 -1.57
N GLY A 258 -23.33 20.57 -2.85
CA GLY A 258 -23.09 21.44 -4.00
C GLY A 258 -21.61 21.62 -4.37
N VAL A 259 -20.71 20.83 -3.80
CA VAL A 259 -19.28 20.87 -4.13
C VAL A 259 -19.01 19.95 -5.32
N THR A 260 -18.40 20.48 -6.38
CA THR A 260 -17.99 19.66 -7.53
C THR A 260 -16.75 18.86 -7.19
N VAL A 261 -16.86 17.53 -7.26
CA VAL A 261 -15.75 16.59 -7.02
C VAL A 261 -15.41 15.88 -8.32
N THR A 262 -14.17 16.02 -8.79
CA THR A 262 -13.63 15.25 -9.89
C THR A 262 -12.99 13.98 -9.33
N VAL A 263 -13.45 12.81 -9.76
CA VAL A 263 -12.99 11.51 -9.26
C VAL A 263 -12.25 10.72 -10.34
N PHE A 264 -11.09 10.16 -9.97
CA PHE A 264 -10.32 9.22 -10.75
C PHE A 264 -10.17 7.91 -10.00
N GLY A 265 -10.34 6.80 -10.70
CA GLY A 265 -10.11 5.46 -10.15
C GLY A 265 -11.14 4.44 -10.60
N VAL A 266 -10.81 3.16 -10.42
CA VAL A 266 -11.71 2.05 -10.79
C VAL A 266 -12.90 1.98 -9.83
N GLY A 267 -14.06 1.57 -10.33
CA GLY A 267 -15.25 1.26 -9.53
C GLY A 267 -16.23 2.41 -9.34
N TRP A 268 -15.87 3.64 -9.63
CA TRP A 268 -16.79 4.79 -9.55
C TRP A 268 -17.89 4.74 -10.59
N ASP A 269 -17.67 4.10 -11.73
CA ASP A 269 -18.65 3.81 -12.78
C ASP A 269 -19.74 2.82 -12.36
N ARG A 270 -19.58 2.18 -11.21
CA ARG A 270 -20.51 1.20 -10.63
C ARG A 270 -21.28 1.73 -9.44
N CYS A 271 -21.12 3.00 -9.08
CA CYS A 271 -21.89 3.61 -8.00
C CYS A 271 -23.38 3.61 -8.32
N GLU A 272 -24.20 3.22 -7.35
CA GLU A 272 -25.66 3.17 -7.48
C GLU A 272 -26.34 4.55 -7.33
N TRP A 273 -25.56 5.56 -6.94
CA TRP A 273 -26.03 6.94 -6.81
C TRP A 273 -25.35 7.84 -7.83
N GLU A 274 -26.06 8.84 -8.29
CA GLU A 274 -25.58 9.84 -9.23
C GLU A 274 -25.75 11.25 -8.65
N SER A 275 -24.85 12.15 -9.02
CA SER A 275 -24.96 13.56 -8.68
C SER A 275 -24.36 14.41 -9.82
N PRO A 276 -24.99 15.54 -10.18
CA PRO A 276 -24.45 16.48 -11.15
C PRO A 276 -23.13 17.12 -10.68
N ASN A 277 -22.83 17.02 -9.39
CA ASN A 277 -21.63 17.55 -8.78
C ASN A 277 -20.50 16.52 -8.71
N VAL A 278 -20.65 15.32 -9.29
CA VAL A 278 -19.57 14.33 -9.42
C VAL A 278 -19.19 14.16 -10.87
N VAL A 279 -17.94 14.45 -11.17
CA VAL A 279 -17.35 14.28 -12.51
C VAL A 279 -16.45 13.06 -12.47
N TYR A 280 -16.96 11.91 -12.98
CA TYR A 280 -16.12 10.74 -13.13
C TYR A 280 -15.22 10.90 -14.37
N ALA A 281 -13.93 11.00 -14.15
CA ALA A 281 -12.92 11.25 -15.20
C ALA A 281 -12.15 9.98 -15.61
N GLY A 282 -12.60 8.81 -15.14
CA GLY A 282 -12.02 7.52 -15.53
C GLY A 282 -10.76 7.14 -14.74
N VAL A 283 -9.85 6.46 -15.41
CA VAL A 283 -8.58 5.99 -14.85
C VAL A 283 -7.45 6.66 -15.61
N THR A 284 -6.41 7.07 -14.90
CA THR A 284 -5.23 7.68 -15.50
C THR A 284 -3.94 7.21 -14.79
N SER A 285 -2.77 7.54 -15.34
CA SER A 285 -1.50 7.16 -14.76
C SER A 285 -1.20 7.91 -13.46
N PRO A 286 -0.44 7.33 -12.53
CA PRO A 286 -0.02 8.02 -11.32
C PRO A 286 0.72 9.33 -11.57
N ALA A 287 1.54 9.41 -12.62
CA ALA A 287 2.22 10.64 -13.01
C ALA A 287 1.24 11.76 -13.41
N GLN A 288 0.17 11.41 -14.15
CA GLN A 288 -0.88 12.37 -14.50
C GLN A 288 -1.69 12.80 -13.27
N ILE A 289 -1.92 11.91 -12.32
CA ILE A 289 -2.58 12.26 -11.05
C ILE A 289 -1.79 13.33 -10.29
N LEU A 290 -0.46 13.25 -10.23
CA LEU A 290 0.36 14.28 -9.60
C LEU A 290 0.19 15.64 -10.27
N GLU A 291 0.12 15.67 -11.61
CA GLU A 291 -0.14 16.91 -12.35
C GLU A 291 -1.54 17.47 -12.07
N LEU A 292 -2.56 16.60 -12.00
CA LEU A 292 -3.94 16.98 -11.66
C LEU A 292 -4.07 17.48 -10.22
N MET A 293 -3.33 16.89 -9.27
CA MET A 293 -3.25 17.38 -7.89
C MET A 293 -2.74 18.83 -7.85
N ASN A 294 -1.71 19.17 -8.64
CA ASN A 294 -1.21 20.52 -8.74
C ASN A 294 -2.19 21.51 -9.38
N GLN A 295 -3.13 21.03 -10.20
CA GLN A 295 -4.20 21.81 -10.82
C GLN A 295 -5.50 21.84 -9.99
N SER A 296 -5.51 21.23 -8.82
CA SER A 296 -6.68 21.14 -7.96
C SER A 296 -6.56 22.09 -6.79
N LYS A 297 -7.65 22.80 -6.45
CA LYS A 297 -7.73 23.67 -5.27
C LYS A 297 -7.61 22.85 -3.98
N ILE A 298 -8.30 21.71 -3.96
CA ILE A 298 -8.32 20.76 -2.84
C ILE A 298 -8.07 19.35 -3.39
N VAL A 299 -7.19 18.60 -2.73
CA VAL A 299 -7.05 17.15 -2.94
C VAL A 299 -7.67 16.45 -1.74
N LEU A 300 -8.72 15.66 -1.98
CA LEU A 300 -9.40 14.92 -0.94
C LEU A 300 -8.64 13.64 -0.62
N ASN A 301 -8.22 13.50 0.63
CA ASN A 301 -7.61 12.28 1.17
C ASN A 301 -8.58 11.59 2.13
N THR A 302 -8.89 10.33 1.88
CA THR A 302 -9.80 9.51 2.68
C THR A 302 -9.11 8.25 3.21
N MET A 303 -7.83 8.36 3.56
CA MET A 303 -7.02 7.23 4.04
C MET A 303 -7.45 6.81 5.46
N THR A 304 -8.45 5.96 5.55
CA THR A 304 -9.04 5.52 6.83
C THR A 304 -8.28 4.36 7.49
N TRP A 305 -7.41 3.68 6.79
CA TRP A 305 -6.67 2.52 7.31
C TRP A 305 -5.37 2.87 8.04
N PHE A 306 -4.82 4.05 7.84
CA PHE A 306 -3.70 4.56 8.63
C PHE A 306 -4.23 5.37 9.82
N LYS A 307 -4.29 4.75 11.00
CA LYS A 307 -4.83 5.40 12.21
C LYS A 307 -3.78 6.18 13.00
N GLN A 308 -2.52 5.75 12.91
CA GLN A 308 -1.37 6.35 13.59
C GLN A 308 -0.18 6.49 12.63
N GLY A 309 -0.46 6.65 11.37
CA GLY A 309 0.51 6.80 10.30
C GLY A 309 0.75 8.25 9.87
N ALA A 310 1.58 8.40 8.84
CA ALA A 310 1.71 9.63 8.07
C ALA A 310 0.71 9.58 6.90
N HIS A 311 0.06 10.69 6.64
CA HIS A 311 -0.90 10.86 5.55
C HIS A 311 -0.39 11.88 4.54
#